data_cbc4e5bf72409e7aa5369dc1ee734032
#
_entry.id   cbc4e5bf72409e7aa5369dc1ee734032
#
_cell.length_a   1.000
_cell.length_b   1.000
_cell.length_c   1.000
_cell.angle_alpha   90.00
_cell.angle_beta   90.00
_cell.angle_gamma   90.00
#
_symmetry.space_group_name_H-M   'P 1'
#
loop_
_entity.id
_entity.type
_entity.pdbx_description
1 polymer ?
#
loop_
_entity_poly.entity_id
_entity_poly.type
_entity_poly.pdbx_seq_one_letter_code
_entity_poly.pdbx_strand_id
1 'polypeptide(L)'
;MVKLILHLGDIHLRTYKRHDEYGEAFKKTIKEIKKIASSYERDEVRIVIAGDYVHQKITISNEMLVLGTWFLKKLEKIAPVVLIAGNHDLVQSNSDRMDSLTPMVNLLTDLDIRYYKKSECILDDNIVWCVYSIFENNSRPDIESARQEFGDDKKYIGLFHGPLIGSSTDIGYTIDHGYGVEIFDGCNAVLCADIHKRQKLTYKNIPIVFCSSLIQQNFGETINNHGFLSWDVETLTYTEHNIDNDYGFYQFTLNSIDDIETESEILKNS
;
A
#
# COMPACT_ATOMS: atom_id res chain seq x y z
N MET A 1 15.33 -10.71 -14.24
CA MET A 1 14.21 -9.81 -14.62
C MET A 1 13.11 -9.94 -13.61
N VAL A 2 12.56 -8.82 -13.14
CA VAL A 2 11.40 -8.80 -12.22
C VAL A 2 10.16 -9.28 -12.97
N LYS A 3 9.45 -10.25 -12.38
CA LYS A 3 8.25 -10.90 -12.95
C LYS A 3 6.99 -10.65 -12.11
N LEU A 4 7.16 -10.45 -10.80
CA LEU A 4 6.09 -10.34 -9.83
C LEU A 4 6.24 -9.10 -8.96
N ILE A 5 5.17 -8.31 -8.80
CA ILE A 5 5.09 -7.25 -7.80
C ILE A 5 3.96 -7.59 -6.83
N LEU A 6 4.26 -7.55 -5.53
CA LEU A 6 3.29 -7.68 -4.44
C LEU A 6 3.02 -6.29 -3.89
N HIS A 7 1.80 -5.78 -4.10
CA HIS A 7 1.42 -4.40 -3.85
C HIS A 7 0.55 -4.28 -2.61
N LEU A 8 1.11 -3.70 -1.57
CA LEU A 8 0.47 -3.36 -0.30
C LEU A 8 0.41 -1.84 -0.15
N GLY A 9 -0.47 -1.35 0.72
CA GLY A 9 -0.57 0.04 1.16
C GLY A 9 -1.45 0.15 2.38
N ASP A 10 -1.60 1.35 2.93
CA ASP A 10 -2.55 1.67 4.00
C ASP A 10 -2.52 0.67 5.16
N ILE A 11 -1.29 0.37 5.62
CA ILE A 11 -1.06 -0.54 6.76
C ILE A 11 -1.59 0.09 8.05
N HIS A 12 -1.36 1.40 8.23
CA HIS A 12 -1.80 2.19 9.36
C HIS A 12 -1.45 1.60 10.72
N LEU A 13 -0.24 1.08 10.88
CA LEU A 13 0.23 0.54 12.15
C LEU A 13 0.13 1.60 13.25
N ARG A 14 -0.64 1.29 14.31
CA ARG A 14 -0.93 2.23 15.40
C ARG A 14 0.14 2.14 16.50
N THR A 15 0.29 3.20 17.30
CA THR A 15 1.33 3.26 18.34
C THR A 15 1.22 2.16 19.38
N TYR A 16 0.02 1.81 19.86
CA TYR A 16 -0.19 0.82 20.92
C TYR A 16 -1.52 0.07 20.85
N LYS A 17 -2.43 0.46 19.91
CA LYS A 17 -3.73 -0.20 19.76
C LYS A 17 -3.68 -1.25 18.65
N ARG A 18 -4.47 -2.30 18.80
CA ARG A 18 -4.68 -3.34 17.79
C ARG A 18 -3.41 -4.13 17.42
N HIS A 19 -2.39 -4.18 18.31
CA HIS A 19 -1.12 -4.84 17.98
C HIS A 19 -1.26 -6.36 17.86
N ASP A 20 -2.17 -7.00 18.61
CA ASP A 20 -2.45 -8.43 18.44
C ASP A 20 -3.05 -8.70 17.06
N GLU A 21 -4.03 -7.90 16.66
CA GLU A 21 -4.64 -7.94 15.33
C GLU A 21 -3.60 -7.73 14.21
N TYR A 22 -2.78 -6.66 14.29
CA TYR A 22 -1.69 -6.47 13.32
C TYR A 22 -0.72 -7.64 13.31
N GLY A 23 -0.38 -8.19 14.46
CA GLY A 23 0.52 -9.33 14.56
C GLY A 23 -0.03 -10.57 13.83
N GLU A 24 -1.33 -10.83 13.94
CA GLU A 24 -2.01 -11.91 13.23
C GLU A 24 -2.14 -11.64 11.74
N ALA A 25 -2.62 -10.46 11.36
CA ALA A 25 -2.73 -10.05 9.96
C ALA A 25 -1.36 -10.11 9.25
N PHE A 26 -0.30 -9.62 9.88
CA PHE A 26 1.06 -9.68 9.33
C PHE A 26 1.54 -11.12 9.12
N LYS A 27 1.27 -12.03 10.08
CA LYS A 27 1.63 -13.45 9.92
C LYS A 27 0.88 -14.10 8.76
N LYS A 28 -0.43 -13.83 8.64
CA LYS A 28 -1.27 -14.32 7.53
C LYS A 28 -0.77 -13.76 6.18
N THR A 29 -0.48 -12.46 6.12
CA THR A 29 0.07 -11.78 4.93
C THR A 29 1.42 -12.36 4.52
N ILE A 30 2.36 -12.52 5.45
CA ILE A 30 3.67 -13.10 5.17
C ILE A 30 3.52 -14.54 4.65
N LYS A 31 2.61 -15.33 5.22
CA LYS A 31 2.35 -16.69 4.77
C LYS A 31 1.84 -16.74 3.32
N GLU A 32 0.88 -15.87 2.98
CA GLU A 32 0.32 -15.84 1.63
C GLU A 32 1.33 -15.29 0.62
N ILE A 33 2.06 -14.21 0.95
CA ILE A 33 3.15 -13.67 0.14
C ILE A 33 4.21 -14.75 -0.14
N LYS A 34 4.64 -15.51 0.87
CA LYS A 34 5.59 -16.61 0.69
C LYS A 34 5.08 -17.68 -0.27
N LYS A 35 3.81 -18.04 -0.14
CA LYS A 35 3.18 -19.03 -1.02
C LYS A 35 3.18 -18.57 -2.47
N ILE A 36 2.81 -17.31 -2.73
CA ILE A 36 2.80 -16.72 -4.08
C ILE A 36 4.23 -16.62 -4.63
N ALA A 37 5.15 -16.09 -3.85
CA ALA A 37 6.54 -15.89 -4.24
C ALA A 37 7.33 -17.20 -4.43
N SER A 38 6.85 -18.34 -3.89
CA SER A 38 7.57 -19.62 -3.96
C SER A 38 7.81 -20.16 -5.36
N SER A 39 7.10 -19.65 -6.36
CA SER A 39 7.26 -20.02 -7.77
C SER A 39 8.28 -19.14 -8.52
N TYR A 40 8.93 -18.22 -7.82
CA TYR A 40 9.85 -17.24 -8.38
C TYR A 40 11.16 -17.22 -7.60
N GLU A 41 12.25 -16.85 -8.26
CA GLU A 41 13.48 -16.52 -7.56
C GLU A 41 13.34 -15.20 -6.82
N ARG A 42 14.07 -15.01 -5.71
CA ARG A 42 13.99 -13.81 -4.88
C ARG A 42 14.12 -12.50 -5.69
N ASP A 43 15.04 -12.47 -6.65
CA ASP A 43 15.34 -11.29 -7.45
C ASP A 43 14.29 -11.04 -8.57
N GLU A 44 13.39 -11.98 -8.81
CA GLU A 44 12.28 -11.84 -9.74
C GLU A 44 11.03 -11.20 -9.09
N VAL A 45 11.07 -10.96 -7.79
CA VAL A 45 9.92 -10.42 -7.01
C VAL A 45 10.27 -9.06 -6.41
N ARG A 46 9.28 -8.16 -6.36
CA ARG A 46 9.33 -6.93 -5.56
C ARG A 46 8.11 -6.85 -4.65
N ILE A 47 8.32 -6.41 -3.42
CA ILE A 47 7.23 -6.11 -2.49
C ILE A 47 7.16 -4.59 -2.37
N VAL A 48 6.04 -4.01 -2.77
CA VAL A 48 5.79 -2.57 -2.73
C VAL A 48 4.86 -2.25 -1.58
N ILE A 49 5.19 -1.24 -0.78
CA ILE A 49 4.28 -0.63 0.18
C ILE A 49 4.08 0.83 -0.26
N ALA A 50 2.88 1.12 -0.76
CA ALA A 50 2.55 2.37 -1.42
C ALA A 50 2.08 3.47 -0.45
N GLY A 51 2.69 3.55 0.73
CA GLY A 51 2.44 4.60 1.72
C GLY A 51 1.51 4.18 2.86
N ASP A 52 1.37 5.10 3.82
CA ASP A 52 0.58 4.96 5.05
C ASP A 52 0.92 3.69 5.85
N TYR A 53 2.23 3.50 6.04
CA TYR A 53 2.73 2.39 6.85
C TYR A 53 2.37 2.55 8.32
N VAL A 54 2.47 3.78 8.86
CA VAL A 54 2.07 4.11 10.22
C VAL A 54 0.81 4.98 10.25
N HIS A 55 0.13 5.03 11.38
CA HIS A 55 -1.10 5.82 11.52
C HIS A 55 -0.87 7.21 12.10
N GLN A 56 0.08 7.35 13.03
CA GLN A 56 0.40 8.60 13.71
C GLN A 56 1.65 9.25 13.14
N LYS A 57 1.48 10.34 12.43
CA LYS A 57 2.47 11.06 11.62
C LYS A 57 3.89 11.17 12.18
N ILE A 58 4.05 11.42 13.47
CA ILE A 58 5.35 11.69 14.13
C ILE A 58 5.48 10.99 15.49
N THR A 59 4.48 10.26 15.92
CA THR A 59 4.51 9.57 17.21
C THR A 59 4.80 8.11 17.00
N ILE A 60 5.96 7.67 17.46
CA ILE A 60 6.40 6.28 17.41
C ILE A 60 6.45 5.74 18.83
N SER A 61 5.81 4.61 19.09
CA SER A 61 6.02 3.85 20.33
C SER A 61 7.06 2.75 20.10
N ASN A 62 7.61 2.24 21.19
CA ASN A 62 8.56 1.13 21.13
C ASN A 62 7.93 -0.14 20.53
N GLU A 63 6.68 -0.41 20.89
CA GLU A 63 5.93 -1.56 20.39
C GLU A 63 5.68 -1.46 18.89
N MET A 64 5.26 -0.27 18.42
CA MET A 64 5.06 0.01 16.99
C MET A 64 6.38 -0.14 16.21
N LEU A 65 7.49 0.39 16.75
CA LEU A 65 8.80 0.28 16.13
C LEU A 65 9.23 -1.19 16.00
N VAL A 66 9.06 -1.97 17.06
CA VAL A 66 9.41 -3.41 17.06
C VAL A 66 8.54 -4.18 16.07
N LEU A 67 7.23 -4.00 16.10
CA LEU A 67 6.30 -4.72 15.23
C LEU A 67 6.48 -4.33 13.76
N GLY A 68 6.60 -3.02 13.48
CA GLY A 68 6.80 -2.51 12.11
C GLY A 68 8.14 -2.97 11.51
N THR A 69 9.25 -2.83 12.25
CA THR A 69 10.55 -3.32 11.76
C THR A 69 10.58 -4.84 11.62
N TRP A 70 9.89 -5.58 12.48
CA TRP A 70 9.76 -7.02 12.35
C TRP A 70 9.02 -7.39 11.05
N PHE A 71 7.92 -6.71 10.72
CA PHE A 71 7.17 -6.98 9.50
C PHE A 71 8.01 -6.70 8.26
N LEU A 72 8.67 -5.54 8.17
CA LEU A 72 9.59 -5.20 7.07
C LEU A 72 10.71 -6.23 6.91
N LYS A 73 11.35 -6.67 8.01
CA LYS A 73 12.38 -7.73 7.99
C LYS A 73 11.84 -9.05 7.45
N LYS A 74 10.59 -9.39 7.75
CA LYS A 74 9.98 -10.65 7.28
C LYS A 74 9.63 -10.58 5.80
N LEU A 75 9.18 -9.44 5.31
CA LEU A 75 8.92 -9.20 3.90
C LEU A 75 10.23 -9.24 3.09
N GLU A 76 11.25 -8.52 3.54
CA GLU A 76 12.54 -8.44 2.84
C GLU A 76 13.21 -9.82 2.72
N LYS A 77 13.06 -10.71 3.69
CA LYS A 77 13.55 -12.10 3.58
C LYS A 77 12.90 -12.89 2.43
N ILE A 78 11.79 -12.42 1.91
CA ILE A 78 11.11 -13.04 0.77
C ILE A 78 11.60 -12.39 -0.54
N ALA A 79 11.59 -11.05 -0.58
CA ALA A 79 12.01 -10.29 -1.76
C ALA A 79 12.40 -8.85 -1.36
N PRO A 80 13.12 -8.11 -2.22
CA PRO A 80 13.40 -6.69 -2.03
C PRO A 80 12.11 -5.88 -1.80
N VAL A 81 12.15 -4.95 -0.84
CA VAL A 81 11.01 -4.11 -0.45
C VAL A 81 11.20 -2.70 -0.96
N VAL A 82 10.20 -2.18 -1.65
CA VAL A 82 10.12 -0.79 -2.11
C VAL A 82 9.06 -0.05 -1.28
N LEU A 83 9.43 1.10 -0.74
CA LEU A 83 8.59 1.93 0.10
C LEU A 83 8.47 3.34 -0.47
N ILE A 84 7.26 3.90 -0.42
CA ILE A 84 7.01 5.34 -0.47
C ILE A 84 6.25 5.76 0.79
N ALA A 85 6.28 7.05 1.14
CA ALA A 85 5.49 7.57 2.24
C ALA A 85 4.06 7.89 1.80
N GLY A 86 3.12 7.75 2.74
CA GLY A 86 1.78 8.32 2.65
C GLY A 86 1.60 9.51 3.60
N ASN A 87 0.40 10.11 3.59
CA ASN A 87 0.08 11.30 4.36
C ASN A 87 0.06 11.07 5.88
N HIS A 88 -0.03 9.82 6.32
CA HIS A 88 0.10 9.42 7.72
C HIS A 88 1.54 9.12 8.15
N ASP A 89 2.50 9.04 7.23
CA ASP A 89 3.91 8.80 7.55
C ASP A 89 4.68 10.09 7.83
N LEU A 90 4.14 11.27 7.52
CA LEU A 90 4.82 12.57 7.67
C LEU A 90 3.86 13.70 8.04
N VAL A 91 4.42 14.82 8.48
CA VAL A 91 3.70 16.09 8.67
C VAL A 91 3.89 16.96 7.42
N GLN A 92 2.95 16.89 6.48
CA GLN A 92 3.01 17.63 5.21
C GLN A 92 3.16 19.15 5.36
N SER A 93 2.63 19.73 6.46
CA SER A 93 2.75 21.16 6.76
C SER A 93 4.13 21.57 7.33
N ASN A 94 5.02 20.61 7.58
CA ASN A 94 6.36 20.88 8.12
C ASN A 94 7.37 19.87 7.57
N SER A 95 7.97 20.21 6.43
CA SER A 95 8.95 19.39 5.72
C SER A 95 10.27 19.17 6.48
N ASP A 96 10.56 20.01 7.48
CA ASP A 96 11.78 19.89 8.30
C ASP A 96 11.66 18.77 9.34
N ARG A 97 10.42 18.28 9.61
CA ARG A 97 10.20 17.14 10.51
C ARG A 97 10.54 15.85 9.80
N MET A 98 11.33 15.03 10.49
CA MET A 98 11.58 13.65 10.02
C MET A 98 10.26 12.86 9.96
N ASP A 99 10.05 12.15 8.87
CA ASP A 99 8.94 11.20 8.72
C ASP A 99 9.11 9.97 9.61
N SER A 100 8.04 9.21 9.80
CA SER A 100 8.01 8.05 10.69
C SER A 100 8.71 6.81 10.10
N LEU A 101 8.89 6.73 8.79
CA LEU A 101 9.54 5.59 8.13
C LEU A 101 11.06 5.67 8.20
N THR A 102 11.63 6.88 8.11
CA THR A 102 13.08 7.07 8.14
C THR A 102 13.76 6.41 9.33
N PRO A 103 13.29 6.54 10.61
CA PRO A 103 13.89 5.83 11.74
C PRO A 103 13.81 4.31 11.60
N MET A 104 12.71 3.77 11.08
CA MET A 104 12.53 2.32 10.90
C MET A 104 13.48 1.77 9.83
N VAL A 105 13.58 2.46 8.69
CA VAL A 105 14.49 2.07 7.60
C VAL A 105 15.94 2.15 8.04
N ASN A 106 16.32 3.19 8.80
CA ASN A 106 17.68 3.34 9.32
C ASN A 106 18.09 2.22 10.29
N LEU A 107 17.16 1.55 10.93
CA LEU A 107 17.44 0.35 11.74
C LEU A 107 17.62 -0.93 10.89
N LEU A 108 17.41 -0.85 9.59
CA LEU A 108 17.36 -1.98 8.66
C LEU A 108 18.33 -1.81 7.49
N THR A 109 19.43 -1.09 7.68
CA THR A 109 20.41 -0.70 6.63
C THR A 109 21.08 -1.88 5.94
N ASP A 110 21.15 -3.04 6.58
CA ASP A 110 21.74 -4.25 6.00
C ASP A 110 20.75 -5.07 5.13
N LEU A 111 19.52 -4.56 4.95
CA LEU A 111 18.46 -5.21 4.21
C LEU A 111 18.18 -4.45 2.90
N ASP A 112 17.70 -5.17 1.88
CA ASP A 112 17.28 -4.56 0.61
C ASP A 112 15.88 -3.94 0.74
N ILE A 113 15.83 -2.82 1.50
CA ILE A 113 14.65 -1.99 1.69
C ILE A 113 14.94 -0.62 1.09
N ARG A 114 14.24 -0.30 0.02
CA ARG A 114 14.42 0.89 -0.80
C ARG A 114 13.31 1.88 -0.50
N TYR A 115 13.64 2.94 0.23
CA TYR A 115 12.70 3.99 0.59
C TYR A 115 12.88 5.21 -0.32
N TYR A 116 11.92 5.42 -1.23
CA TYR A 116 11.96 6.50 -2.21
C TYR A 116 11.23 7.74 -1.70
N LYS A 117 11.95 8.86 -1.62
CA LYS A 117 11.46 10.12 -1.04
C LYS A 117 11.35 11.26 -2.05
N LYS A 118 11.86 11.09 -3.26
CA LYS A 118 11.84 12.09 -4.31
C LYS A 118 10.93 11.68 -5.45
N SER A 119 10.42 12.67 -6.16
CA SER A 119 9.68 12.47 -7.40
C SER A 119 10.68 12.28 -8.54
N GLU A 120 10.98 11.04 -8.87
CA GLU A 120 11.99 10.66 -9.85
C GLU A 120 11.67 9.31 -10.49
N CYS A 121 12.34 9.01 -11.59
CA CYS A 121 12.32 7.70 -12.24
C CYS A 121 13.55 6.91 -11.84
N ILE A 122 13.38 5.68 -11.34
CA ILE A 122 14.46 4.85 -10.80
C ILE A 122 14.45 3.50 -11.51
N LEU A 123 15.55 3.17 -12.20
CA LEU A 123 15.70 1.89 -12.86
C LEU A 123 15.92 0.76 -11.85
N ASP A 124 15.12 -0.31 -12.00
CA ASP A 124 15.21 -1.53 -11.22
C ASP A 124 15.03 -2.73 -12.18
N ASP A 125 16.11 -3.16 -12.81
CA ASP A 125 16.19 -4.22 -13.82
C ASP A 125 15.33 -3.89 -15.08
N ASN A 126 14.19 -4.57 -15.27
CA ASN A 126 13.26 -4.33 -16.38
C ASN A 126 12.09 -3.41 -16.00
N ILE A 127 12.09 -2.87 -14.79
CA ILE A 127 11.10 -1.92 -14.28
C ILE A 127 11.77 -0.56 -14.09
N VAL A 128 11.04 0.50 -14.34
CA VAL A 128 11.36 1.86 -13.91
C VAL A 128 10.26 2.33 -12.96
N TRP A 129 10.62 2.54 -11.71
CA TRP A 129 9.72 3.11 -10.72
C TRP A 129 9.56 4.60 -10.95
N CYS A 130 8.36 5.04 -11.32
CA CYS A 130 8.00 6.44 -11.46
C CYS A 130 7.37 6.90 -10.15
N VAL A 131 8.17 7.49 -9.28
CA VAL A 131 7.76 7.88 -7.92
C VAL A 131 7.10 9.25 -7.95
N TYR A 132 5.85 9.33 -7.48
CA TYR A 132 5.12 10.56 -7.22
C TYR A 132 5.15 10.84 -5.73
N SER A 133 6.23 11.49 -5.28
CA SER A 133 6.52 11.64 -3.86
C SER A 133 5.61 12.64 -3.17
N ILE A 134 5.06 12.27 -2.03
CA ILE A 134 4.26 13.16 -1.18
C ILE A 134 5.11 14.24 -0.49
N PHE A 135 6.45 14.10 -0.44
CA PHE A 135 7.36 15.14 0.06
C PHE A 135 7.49 16.31 -0.92
N GLU A 136 7.15 16.11 -2.18
CA GLU A 136 7.37 17.07 -3.27
C GLU A 136 6.07 17.29 -4.07
N ASN A 137 5.05 17.88 -3.41
CA ASN A 137 3.69 18.04 -3.90
C ASN A 137 3.52 18.60 -5.34
N ASN A 138 4.50 19.36 -5.84
CA ASN A 138 4.45 19.97 -7.16
C ASN A 138 5.43 19.35 -8.17
N SER A 139 6.22 18.37 -7.73
CA SER A 139 7.17 17.65 -8.60
C SER A 139 6.55 16.37 -9.15
N ARG A 140 6.93 16.05 -10.38
CA ARG A 140 6.52 14.80 -11.05
C ARG A 140 7.76 14.11 -11.61
N PRO A 141 7.77 12.77 -11.67
CA PRO A 141 8.83 12.05 -12.37
C PRO A 141 8.79 12.43 -13.87
N ASP A 142 9.95 12.71 -14.44
CA ASP A 142 10.09 12.99 -15.86
C ASP A 142 10.24 11.66 -16.62
N ILE A 143 9.09 11.10 -17.01
CA ILE A 143 9.03 9.79 -17.69
C ILE A 143 9.59 9.88 -19.10
N GLU A 144 9.47 11.01 -19.78
CA GLU A 144 9.98 11.19 -21.14
C GLU A 144 11.51 11.13 -21.17
N SER A 145 12.17 11.90 -20.30
CA SER A 145 13.62 11.81 -20.14
C SER A 145 14.09 10.43 -19.68
N ALA A 146 13.34 9.80 -18.76
CA ALA A 146 13.67 8.45 -18.30
C ALA A 146 13.56 7.41 -19.42
N ARG A 147 12.62 7.54 -20.37
CA ARG A 147 12.53 6.67 -21.54
C ARG A 147 13.70 6.84 -22.49
N GLN A 148 14.19 8.07 -22.66
CA GLN A 148 15.39 8.33 -23.45
C GLN A 148 16.64 7.73 -22.82
N GLU A 149 16.72 7.70 -21.47
CA GLU A 149 17.86 7.17 -20.72
C GLU A 149 17.83 5.64 -20.59
N PHE A 150 16.67 5.07 -20.18
CA PHE A 150 16.55 3.65 -19.80
C PHE A 150 15.95 2.77 -20.89
N GLY A 151 15.34 3.36 -21.94
CA GLY A 151 14.75 2.68 -23.08
C GLY A 151 13.26 2.39 -22.94
N ASP A 152 12.60 2.17 -24.08
CA ASP A 152 11.16 1.88 -24.17
C ASP A 152 10.81 0.42 -23.87
N ASP A 153 11.80 -0.46 -23.76
CA ASP A 153 11.62 -1.88 -23.44
C ASP A 153 11.31 -2.13 -21.94
N LYS A 154 11.46 -1.13 -21.11
CA LYS A 154 11.18 -1.19 -19.68
C LYS A 154 9.70 -0.99 -19.36
N LYS A 155 9.26 -1.50 -18.21
CA LYS A 155 7.92 -1.23 -17.65
C LYS A 155 7.99 -0.05 -16.70
N TYR A 156 7.36 1.05 -17.06
CA TYR A 156 7.27 2.27 -16.25
C TYR A 156 6.09 2.17 -15.29
N ILE A 157 6.36 1.94 -14.03
CA ILE A 157 5.36 1.67 -12.99
C ILE A 157 5.27 2.85 -12.03
N GLY A 158 4.12 3.53 -12.04
CA GLY A 158 3.85 4.62 -11.11
C GLY A 158 3.68 4.13 -9.66
N LEU A 159 4.29 4.82 -8.71
CA LEU A 159 4.07 4.65 -7.28
C LEU A 159 3.43 5.94 -6.75
N PHE A 160 2.21 5.85 -6.26
CA PHE A 160 1.44 7.02 -5.85
C PHE A 160 0.67 6.78 -4.56
N HIS A 161 0.69 7.77 -3.67
CA HIS A 161 -0.17 7.81 -2.48
C HIS A 161 -0.93 9.12 -2.43
N GLY A 162 -2.24 9.05 -2.58
CA GLY A 162 -3.11 10.23 -2.51
C GLY A 162 -4.46 10.05 -3.20
N PRO A 163 -5.37 11.02 -3.02
CA PRO A 163 -6.70 10.97 -3.62
C PRO A 163 -6.64 11.23 -5.13
N LEU A 164 -7.39 10.46 -5.90
CA LEU A 164 -7.60 10.65 -7.33
C LEU A 164 -9.05 11.01 -7.62
N ILE A 165 -9.26 12.01 -8.45
CA ILE A 165 -10.59 12.40 -8.90
C ILE A 165 -11.26 11.21 -9.61
N GLY A 166 -12.48 10.89 -9.18
CA GLY A 166 -13.26 9.75 -9.67
C GLY A 166 -13.09 8.45 -8.88
N SER A 167 -12.15 8.37 -7.93
CA SER A 167 -12.12 7.27 -6.96
C SER A 167 -13.27 7.39 -5.95
N SER A 168 -13.56 6.31 -5.23
CA SER A 168 -14.68 6.30 -4.27
C SER A 168 -14.33 5.55 -2.98
N THR A 169 -14.96 5.93 -1.89
CA THR A 169 -14.88 5.23 -0.60
C THR A 169 -15.93 4.10 -0.53
N ASP A 170 -15.83 3.22 0.47
CA ASP A 170 -16.79 2.12 0.67
C ASP A 170 -18.21 2.61 0.96
N ILE A 171 -18.36 3.76 1.63
CA ILE A 171 -19.67 4.39 1.88
C ILE A 171 -20.25 5.11 0.65
N GLY A 172 -19.61 5.00 -0.52
CA GLY A 172 -20.12 5.53 -1.79
C GLY A 172 -19.80 7.01 -2.04
N TYR A 173 -18.99 7.66 -1.21
CA TYR A 173 -18.52 9.01 -1.50
C TYR A 173 -17.53 8.97 -2.66
N THR A 174 -17.80 9.75 -3.71
CA THR A 174 -16.89 9.92 -4.85
C THR A 174 -15.96 11.10 -4.61
N ILE A 175 -14.66 10.87 -4.77
CA ILE A 175 -13.63 11.89 -4.61
C ILE A 175 -13.69 12.86 -5.80
N ASP A 176 -13.90 14.14 -5.54
CA ASP A 176 -13.98 15.23 -6.52
C ASP A 176 -12.80 16.22 -6.43
N HIS A 177 -11.83 15.92 -5.57
CA HIS A 177 -10.64 16.73 -5.32
C HIS A 177 -9.37 15.85 -5.39
N GLY A 178 -8.20 16.49 -5.36
CA GLY A 178 -6.91 15.80 -5.50
C GLY A 178 -6.39 15.89 -6.93
N TYR A 179 -5.84 14.79 -7.42
CA TYR A 179 -5.17 14.75 -8.72
C TYR A 179 -6.05 14.07 -9.78
N GLY A 180 -6.00 14.58 -11.01
CA GLY A 180 -6.54 13.87 -12.16
C GLY A 180 -5.63 12.71 -12.58
N VAL A 181 -6.21 11.70 -13.20
CA VAL A 181 -5.47 10.49 -13.64
C VAL A 181 -4.47 10.76 -14.77
N GLU A 182 -4.57 11.90 -15.45
CA GLU A 182 -3.66 12.34 -16.52
C GLU A 182 -2.22 12.57 -16.03
N ILE A 183 -2.00 12.75 -14.74
CA ILE A 183 -0.64 12.88 -14.17
C ILE A 183 0.24 11.65 -14.40
N PHE A 184 -0.38 10.51 -14.68
CA PHE A 184 0.32 9.24 -14.92
C PHE A 184 0.60 8.97 -16.40
N ASP A 185 0.44 9.97 -17.25
CA ASP A 185 0.76 9.80 -18.68
C ASP A 185 2.19 9.32 -18.86
N GLY A 186 2.39 8.33 -19.71
CA GLY A 186 3.69 7.68 -19.89
C GLY A 186 3.96 6.46 -18.99
N CYS A 187 3.21 6.25 -17.90
CA CYS A 187 3.28 4.99 -17.13
C CYS A 187 2.66 3.81 -17.92
N ASN A 188 3.05 2.59 -17.57
CA ASN A 188 2.42 1.36 -18.06
C ASN A 188 1.36 0.84 -17.07
N ALA A 189 1.56 1.08 -15.78
CA ALA A 189 0.61 0.80 -14.70
C ALA A 189 0.90 1.73 -13.52
N VAL A 190 -0.07 1.90 -12.59
CA VAL A 190 0.12 2.69 -11.37
C VAL A 190 -0.38 1.94 -10.14
N LEU A 191 0.47 1.82 -9.16
CA LEU A 191 0.21 1.24 -7.86
C LEU A 191 -0.14 2.36 -6.89
N CYS A 192 -1.41 2.39 -6.46
CA CYS A 192 -1.97 3.46 -5.62
C CYS A 192 -2.35 2.96 -4.23
N ALA A 193 -2.27 3.88 -3.24
CA ALA A 193 -2.87 3.76 -1.92
C ALA A 193 -3.43 5.12 -1.46
N ASP A 194 -3.95 5.24 -0.25
CA ASP A 194 -4.70 6.34 0.38
C ASP A 194 -6.22 6.11 0.40
N ILE A 195 -6.78 5.52 -0.65
CA ILE A 195 -8.18 5.14 -0.65
C ILE A 195 -8.28 3.65 -0.30
N HIS A 196 -8.81 3.36 0.89
CA HIS A 196 -8.84 2.02 1.47
C HIS A 196 -9.75 1.05 0.72
N LYS A 197 -10.65 1.55 -0.13
CA LYS A 197 -11.45 0.73 -1.03
C LYS A 197 -10.63 0.26 -2.22
N ARG A 198 -10.52 -1.06 -2.39
CA ARG A 198 -9.90 -1.63 -3.59
C ARG A 198 -10.69 -1.24 -4.82
N GLN A 199 -10.02 -0.62 -5.78
CA GLN A 199 -10.65 -0.17 -7.01
C GLN A 199 -9.64 0.07 -8.13
N LYS A 200 -10.13 0.03 -9.36
CA LYS A 200 -9.36 0.33 -10.56
C LYS A 200 -9.94 1.52 -11.29
N LEU A 201 -9.10 2.51 -11.55
CA LEU A 201 -9.32 3.54 -12.55
C LEU A 201 -8.54 3.19 -13.82
N THR A 202 -8.84 3.87 -14.92
CA THR A 202 -8.12 3.64 -16.18
C THR A 202 -7.94 4.96 -16.91
N TYR A 203 -6.73 5.19 -17.42
CA TYR A 203 -6.41 6.33 -18.26
C TYR A 203 -5.59 5.87 -19.47
N LYS A 204 -6.04 6.11 -20.71
CA LYS A 204 -5.34 5.68 -21.95
C LYS A 204 -4.85 4.21 -21.90
N ASN A 205 -5.65 3.29 -21.39
CA ASN A 205 -5.31 1.89 -21.13
C ASN A 205 -4.31 1.64 -19.99
N ILE A 206 -3.88 2.65 -19.24
CA ILE A 206 -3.04 2.52 -18.06
C ILE A 206 -3.93 2.07 -16.89
N PRO A 207 -3.72 0.89 -16.31
CA PRO A 207 -4.41 0.49 -15.09
C PRO A 207 -3.85 1.28 -13.90
N ILE A 208 -4.73 1.94 -13.15
CA ILE A 208 -4.42 2.72 -11.95
C ILE A 208 -5.20 2.06 -10.81
N VAL A 209 -4.51 1.41 -9.87
CA VAL A 209 -5.19 0.51 -8.95
C VAL A 209 -4.82 0.80 -7.50
N PHE A 210 -5.86 1.02 -6.69
CA PHE A 210 -5.76 1.08 -5.23
C PHE A 210 -5.81 -0.34 -4.65
N CYS A 211 -4.84 -0.69 -3.80
CA CYS A 211 -4.72 -2.06 -3.28
C CYS A 211 -5.67 -2.39 -2.12
N SER A 212 -6.30 -1.42 -1.51
CA SER A 212 -6.99 -1.41 -0.21
C SER A 212 -6.04 -1.30 0.99
N SER A 213 -6.61 -1.01 2.17
CA SER A 213 -5.90 -1.22 3.44
C SER A 213 -5.71 -2.71 3.73
N LEU A 214 -4.69 -3.05 4.51
CA LEU A 214 -4.39 -4.45 4.86
C LEU A 214 -5.45 -5.06 5.79
N ILE A 215 -6.03 -4.24 6.66
CA ILE A 215 -7.13 -4.56 7.57
C ILE A 215 -8.08 -3.36 7.64
N GLN A 216 -9.33 -3.59 8.00
CA GLN A 216 -10.33 -2.53 8.20
C GLN A 216 -9.81 -1.47 9.19
N GLN A 217 -9.84 -0.20 8.83
CA GLN A 217 -9.31 0.90 9.65
C GLN A 217 -10.39 1.61 10.46
N ASN A 218 -11.63 1.64 9.99
CA ASN A 218 -12.74 2.36 10.65
C ASN A 218 -14.10 1.79 10.23
N PHE A 219 -15.17 2.29 10.86
CA PHE A 219 -16.57 1.89 10.59
C PHE A 219 -17.09 2.27 9.19
N GLY A 220 -16.42 3.15 8.47
CA GLY A 220 -16.79 3.54 7.10
C GLY A 220 -16.26 2.60 6.03
N GLU A 221 -15.54 1.56 6.41
CA GLU A 221 -14.99 0.55 5.51
C GLU A 221 -15.77 -0.75 5.63
N THR A 222 -15.84 -1.52 4.56
CA THR A 222 -16.36 -2.89 4.62
C THR A 222 -15.46 -3.77 5.49
N ILE A 223 -16.01 -4.80 6.12
CA ILE A 223 -15.21 -5.76 6.91
C ILE A 223 -14.34 -6.63 5.99
N ASN A 224 -14.83 -6.89 4.79
CA ASN A 224 -14.22 -7.78 3.82
C ASN A 224 -13.39 -7.00 2.77
N ASN A 225 -12.64 -7.75 1.96
CA ASN A 225 -11.86 -7.26 0.81
C ASN A 225 -10.61 -6.44 1.19
N HIS A 226 -10.09 -6.64 2.40
CA HIS A 226 -8.80 -6.10 2.83
C HIS A 226 -7.67 -7.07 2.48
N GLY A 227 -6.50 -6.53 2.14
CA GLY A 227 -5.34 -7.36 1.81
C GLY A 227 -4.36 -6.68 0.86
N PHE A 228 -3.97 -7.38 -0.20
CA PHE A 228 -2.96 -6.90 -1.14
C PHE A 228 -3.21 -7.41 -2.57
N LEU A 229 -2.41 -6.93 -3.51
CA LEU A 229 -2.46 -7.35 -4.92
C LEU A 229 -1.15 -8.02 -5.32
N SER A 230 -1.22 -9.02 -6.22
CA SER A 230 -0.06 -9.51 -6.95
C SER A 230 -0.19 -9.14 -8.43
N TRP A 231 0.88 -8.57 -9.01
CA TRP A 231 0.92 -8.14 -10.40
C TRP A 231 1.90 -8.99 -11.19
N ASP A 232 1.45 -9.47 -12.33
CA ASP A 232 2.34 -9.98 -13.37
C ASP A 232 2.95 -8.79 -14.12
N VAL A 233 4.28 -8.70 -14.13
CA VAL A 233 5.00 -7.53 -14.70
C VAL A 233 4.95 -7.51 -16.21
N GLU A 234 4.86 -8.66 -16.87
CA GLU A 234 4.81 -8.74 -18.33
C GLU A 234 3.47 -8.26 -18.86
N THR A 235 2.38 -8.78 -18.31
CA THR A 235 1.01 -8.50 -18.76
C THR A 235 0.36 -7.29 -18.10
N LEU A 236 0.90 -6.82 -16.96
CA LEU A 236 0.35 -5.76 -16.12
C LEU A 236 -1.09 -6.06 -15.65
N THR A 237 -1.39 -7.34 -15.48
CA THR A 237 -2.61 -7.82 -14.83
C THR A 237 -2.36 -8.10 -13.36
N TYR A 238 -3.40 -8.04 -12.54
CA TYR A 238 -3.26 -8.30 -11.11
C TYR A 238 -4.30 -9.30 -10.60
N THR A 239 -3.95 -9.94 -9.48
CA THR A 239 -4.81 -10.81 -8.71
C THR A 239 -4.98 -10.24 -7.31
N GLU A 240 -6.20 -10.31 -6.78
CA GLU A 240 -6.55 -9.85 -5.45
C GLU A 240 -6.34 -10.95 -4.41
N HIS A 241 -5.73 -10.60 -3.28
CA HIS A 241 -5.49 -11.50 -2.15
C HIS A 241 -6.07 -10.89 -0.89
N ASN A 242 -7.16 -11.45 -0.41
CA ASN A 242 -7.78 -11.03 0.84
C ASN A 242 -7.08 -11.71 2.02
N ILE A 243 -6.94 -10.98 3.10
CA ILE A 243 -6.37 -11.47 4.37
C ILE A 243 -7.52 -11.61 5.37
N ASP A 244 -7.83 -12.84 5.73
CA ASP A 244 -8.84 -13.11 6.74
C ASP A 244 -8.44 -12.46 8.06
N ASN A 245 -9.36 -11.71 8.65
CA ASN A 245 -9.16 -11.01 9.91
C ASN A 245 -10.34 -11.29 10.84
N ASP A 246 -10.04 -11.84 12.02
CA ASP A 246 -11.05 -12.15 13.05
C ASP A 246 -11.47 -10.90 13.85
N TYR A 247 -10.89 -9.74 13.52
CA TYR A 247 -11.18 -8.44 14.14
C TYR A 247 -11.82 -7.53 13.10
N GLY A 248 -12.76 -6.71 13.54
CA GLY A 248 -13.39 -5.72 12.67
C GLY A 248 -14.16 -4.66 13.43
N PHE A 249 -14.51 -3.60 12.73
CA PHE A 249 -15.45 -2.58 13.21
C PHE A 249 -16.83 -2.89 12.63
N TYR A 250 -17.76 -3.21 13.51
CA TYR A 250 -19.14 -3.48 13.14
C TYR A 250 -20.06 -2.52 13.90
N GLN A 251 -21.05 -1.96 13.21
CA GLN A 251 -22.07 -1.10 13.78
C GLN A 251 -23.45 -1.64 13.42
N PHE A 252 -24.28 -1.86 14.42
CA PHE A 252 -25.67 -2.25 14.23
C PHE A 252 -26.59 -1.43 15.13
N THR A 253 -27.85 -1.32 14.73
CA THR A 253 -28.89 -0.62 15.50
C THR A 253 -29.86 -1.64 16.05
N LEU A 254 -29.98 -1.71 17.37
CA LEU A 254 -30.96 -2.55 18.05
C LEU A 254 -32.28 -1.78 18.16
N ASN A 255 -33.38 -2.36 17.67
CA ASN A 255 -34.72 -1.86 17.84
C ASN A 255 -35.46 -2.65 18.93
N SER A 256 -35.01 -3.84 19.28
CA SER A 256 -35.51 -4.72 20.31
C SER A 256 -34.40 -5.53 20.97
N ILE A 257 -34.71 -6.16 22.12
CA ILE A 257 -33.76 -7.08 22.79
C ILE A 257 -33.51 -8.32 21.95
N ASP A 258 -34.46 -8.76 21.15
CA ASP A 258 -34.35 -9.95 20.32
C ASP A 258 -33.33 -9.75 19.17
N ASP A 259 -33.07 -8.50 18.79
CA ASP A 259 -32.06 -8.17 17.77
C ASP A 259 -30.64 -8.56 18.22
N ILE A 260 -30.38 -8.65 19.53
CA ILE A 260 -29.06 -9.00 20.09
C ILE A 260 -28.65 -10.42 19.65
N GLU A 261 -29.58 -11.37 19.66
CA GLU A 261 -29.28 -12.75 19.25
C GLU A 261 -28.94 -12.81 17.75
N THR A 262 -29.74 -12.14 16.92
CA THR A 262 -29.56 -12.08 15.47
C THR A 262 -28.22 -11.45 15.11
N GLU A 263 -27.88 -10.30 15.69
CA GLU A 263 -26.62 -9.59 15.42
C GLU A 263 -25.40 -10.37 15.97
N SER A 264 -25.56 -11.09 17.09
CA SER A 264 -24.51 -11.97 17.60
C SER A 264 -24.20 -13.14 16.68
N GLU A 265 -25.19 -13.69 15.96
CA GLU A 265 -24.97 -14.73 14.96
C GLU A 265 -24.26 -14.17 13.72
N ILE A 266 -24.59 -12.97 13.27
CA ILE A 266 -23.90 -12.27 12.18
C ILE A 266 -22.41 -12.09 12.54
N LEU A 267 -22.11 -11.60 13.75
CA LEU A 267 -20.73 -11.40 14.21
C LEU A 267 -19.92 -12.69 14.33
N LYS A 268 -20.56 -13.84 14.59
CA LYS A 268 -19.87 -15.13 14.64
C LYS A 268 -19.54 -15.70 13.26
N ASN A 269 -20.23 -15.25 12.24
CA ASN A 269 -20.13 -15.75 10.85
C ASN A 269 -19.43 -14.73 9.91
N SER A 270 -19.01 -13.59 10.45
CA SER A 270 -18.25 -12.55 9.72
C SER A 270 -16.76 -12.69 9.97
#